data_4d45eab92c010194c81b13fba043400d
#
_entry.id   4d45eab92c010194c81b13fba043400d
#
_cell.length_a   1.000
_cell.length_b   1.000
_cell.length_c   1.000
_cell.angle_alpha   90.00
_cell.angle_beta   90.00
_cell.angle_gamma   90.00
#
_symmetry.space_group_name_H-M   'P 1'
#
loop_
_entity.id
_entity.type
_entity.pdbx_description
1 polymer ?
#
loop_
_entity_poly.entity_id
_entity_poly.type
_entity_poly.pdbx_seq_one_letter_code
_entity_poly.pdbx_strand_id
1 'polypeptide(L)'
;MRPKVPLTPKGAREDVIVFTVGGFRFAIAANAVSEIRGLEDLRRFSLGTSYLRAAQVDFTVERNGTIYFVVDAARHFRLPPSKPTRVLILRQIAAAIQVDSTDRMMEISVLHALPQAFNGDERNWYRGLAVMDGDVVPVVNHNAFLSKAEMAVLKSAVQQVKGAAAV
;
A
#
# COMPACT_ATOMS: atom_id res chain seq x y z
N MET A 1 -8.65 -27.37 -19.06
CA MET A 1 -8.16 -26.14 -18.45
C MET A 1 -6.93 -26.46 -17.60
N ARG A 2 -5.83 -25.85 -17.89
CA ARG A 2 -4.60 -26.11 -17.12
C ARG A 2 -4.76 -25.50 -15.72
N PRO A 3 -4.37 -26.22 -14.65
CA PRO A 3 -4.33 -25.63 -13.32
C PRO A 3 -3.37 -24.44 -13.33
N LYS A 4 -3.73 -23.37 -12.66
CA LYS A 4 -2.88 -22.20 -12.54
C LYS A 4 -1.67 -22.54 -11.68
N VAL A 5 -0.49 -22.22 -12.21
CA VAL A 5 0.76 -22.44 -11.47
C VAL A 5 0.84 -21.44 -10.34
N PRO A 6 1.13 -21.87 -9.10
CA PRO A 6 1.37 -20.95 -8.01
C PRO A 6 2.54 -20.02 -8.34
N LEU A 7 2.41 -18.74 -8.00
CA LEU A 7 3.48 -17.77 -8.21
C LEU A 7 4.62 -17.94 -7.21
N THR A 8 4.34 -18.55 -6.07
CA THR A 8 5.32 -18.87 -5.04
C THR A 8 5.84 -20.30 -5.29
N PRO A 9 7.17 -20.52 -5.25
CA PRO A 9 7.71 -21.86 -5.40
C PRO A 9 7.10 -22.85 -4.38
N LYS A 10 6.91 -24.10 -4.80
CA LYS A 10 6.37 -25.15 -3.95
C LYS A 10 7.24 -25.31 -2.71
N GLY A 11 6.63 -25.20 -1.53
CA GLY A 11 7.32 -25.32 -0.26
C GLY A 11 7.88 -24.00 0.28
N ALA A 12 7.94 -22.94 -0.53
CA ALA A 12 8.31 -21.62 -0.05
C ALA A 12 7.16 -21.02 0.75
N ARG A 13 7.49 -20.41 1.90
CA ARG A 13 6.53 -19.75 2.79
C ARG A 13 6.83 -18.28 2.86
N GLU A 14 5.79 -17.49 2.98
CA GLU A 14 5.91 -16.04 3.05
C GLU A 14 5.02 -15.52 4.17
N ASP A 15 5.57 -14.66 5.01
CA ASP A 15 4.80 -13.96 6.01
C ASP A 15 4.14 -12.74 5.38
N VAL A 16 2.87 -12.56 5.68
CA VAL A 16 2.08 -11.41 5.23
C VAL A 16 1.39 -10.76 6.41
N ILE A 17 1.18 -9.46 6.29
CA ILE A 17 0.38 -8.68 7.22
C ILE A 17 -0.99 -8.52 6.59
N VAL A 18 -2.03 -8.93 7.32
CA VAL A 18 -3.41 -8.76 6.87
C VAL A 18 -3.92 -7.41 7.37
N PHE A 19 -4.55 -6.66 6.50
CA PHE A 19 -5.14 -5.37 6.85
C PHE A 19 -6.52 -5.22 6.21
N THR A 20 -7.29 -4.27 6.73
CA THR A 20 -8.66 -4.03 6.31
C THR A 20 -8.81 -2.61 5.79
N VAL A 21 -9.51 -2.46 4.69
CA VAL A 21 -9.87 -1.17 4.10
C VAL A 21 -11.33 -1.24 3.65
N GLY A 22 -12.19 -0.40 4.20
CA GLY A 22 -13.59 -0.36 3.82
C GLY A 22 -14.33 -1.67 4.04
N GLY A 23 -13.94 -2.45 5.03
CA GLY A 23 -14.51 -3.76 5.32
C GLY A 23 -13.93 -4.91 4.49
N PHE A 24 -13.05 -4.64 3.55
CA PHE A 24 -12.39 -5.66 2.73
C PHE A 24 -11.02 -6.00 3.30
N ARG A 25 -10.65 -7.27 3.24
CA ARG A 25 -9.35 -7.76 3.70
C ARG A 25 -8.35 -7.82 2.55
N PHE A 26 -7.14 -7.41 2.85
CA PHE A 26 -5.99 -7.46 1.94
C PHE A 26 -4.78 -8.00 2.71
N ALA A 27 -3.77 -8.42 2.00
CA ALA A 27 -2.51 -8.82 2.61
C ALA A 27 -1.34 -8.15 1.88
N ILE A 28 -0.28 -7.88 2.61
CA ILE A 28 0.96 -7.32 2.09
C ILE A 28 2.13 -8.14 2.65
N ALA A 29 3.17 -8.34 1.84
CA ALA A 29 4.37 -9.03 2.30
C ALA A 29 4.92 -8.34 3.56
N ALA A 30 5.17 -9.09 4.61
CA ALA A 30 5.68 -8.54 5.86
C ALA A 30 7.04 -7.86 5.67
N ASN A 31 7.86 -8.39 4.78
CA ASN A 31 9.17 -7.80 4.49
C ASN A 31 9.09 -6.50 3.66
N ALA A 32 7.93 -6.16 3.13
CA ALA A 32 7.73 -4.88 2.44
C ALA A 32 7.40 -3.73 3.41
N VAL A 33 7.09 -4.04 4.66
CA VAL A 33 6.69 -3.08 5.68
C VAL A 33 7.80 -2.92 6.71
N SER A 34 8.27 -1.70 6.91
CA SER A 34 9.29 -1.41 7.91
C SER A 34 8.67 -1.13 9.27
N GLU A 35 7.48 -0.54 9.30
CA GLU A 35 6.88 -0.07 10.54
C GLU A 35 5.35 0.04 10.37
N ILE A 36 4.61 -0.27 11.44
CA ILE A 36 3.17 -0.03 11.52
C ILE A 36 2.95 0.98 12.64
N ARG A 37 2.28 2.09 12.32
CA ARG A 37 2.03 3.16 13.28
C ARG A 37 0.55 3.52 13.34
N GLY A 38 0.12 3.99 14.50
CA GLY A 38 -1.16 4.65 14.60
C GLY A 38 -1.14 5.97 13.83
N LEU A 39 -2.20 6.26 13.12
CA LEU A 39 -2.28 7.50 12.34
C LEU A 39 -2.17 8.74 13.24
N GLU A 40 -2.73 8.68 14.42
CA GLU A 40 -2.68 9.76 15.43
C GLU A 40 -1.28 9.98 16.02
N ASP A 41 -0.40 8.98 15.95
CA ASP A 41 0.96 9.04 16.49
C ASP A 41 1.95 9.67 15.49
N LEU A 42 1.49 10.00 14.30
CA LEU A 42 2.34 10.54 13.24
C LEU A 42 2.08 12.03 13.04
N ARG A 43 3.17 12.77 12.92
CA ARG A 43 3.11 14.17 12.52
C ARG A 43 2.92 14.25 11.02
N ARG A 44 1.80 14.84 10.60
CA ARG A 44 1.37 14.92 9.20
C ARG A 44 1.67 16.29 8.63
N PHE A 45 2.13 16.31 7.39
CA PHE A 45 2.40 17.55 6.66
C PHE A 45 1.58 17.56 5.38
N SER A 46 0.72 18.55 5.22
CA SER A 46 -0.04 18.74 3.99
C SER A 46 0.83 19.42 2.95
N LEU A 47 0.81 18.91 1.71
CA LEU A 47 1.57 19.46 0.60
C LEU A 47 0.74 20.37 -0.32
N GLY A 48 -0.51 20.67 0.04
CA GLY A 48 -1.43 21.37 -0.84
C GLY A 48 -2.23 20.40 -1.71
N THR A 49 -3.34 20.90 -2.25
CA THR A 49 -4.39 20.02 -2.78
C THR A 49 -4.23 19.64 -4.25
N SER A 50 -3.52 20.44 -5.05
CA SER A 50 -3.51 20.25 -6.51
C SER A 50 -2.60 19.11 -6.98
N TYR A 51 -1.52 18.85 -6.28
CA TYR A 51 -0.56 17.80 -6.67
C TYR A 51 -0.96 16.41 -6.17
N LEU A 52 -1.78 16.34 -5.13
CA LEU A 52 -2.02 15.13 -4.36
C LEU A 52 -3.18 14.29 -4.90
N ARG A 53 -4.10 14.90 -5.65
CA ARG A 53 -5.29 14.21 -6.16
C ARG A 53 -4.95 13.08 -7.11
N ALA A 54 -4.05 13.32 -8.04
CA ALA A 54 -3.70 12.32 -9.05
C ALA A 54 -2.98 11.11 -8.45
N ALA A 55 -2.17 11.34 -7.40
CA ALA A 55 -1.39 10.30 -6.75
C ALA A 55 -2.09 9.68 -5.55
N GLN A 56 -3.31 10.11 -5.21
CA GLN A 56 -4.09 9.60 -4.06
C GLN A 56 -3.34 9.77 -2.73
N VAL A 57 -2.50 10.79 -2.64
CA VAL A 57 -1.71 11.12 -1.47
C VAL A 57 -2.33 12.33 -0.79
N ASP A 58 -2.70 12.19 0.48
CA ASP A 58 -3.31 13.27 1.24
C ASP A 58 -2.28 14.09 2.02
N PHE A 59 -1.20 13.45 2.48
CA PHE A 59 -0.20 14.08 3.32
C PHE A 59 1.10 13.29 3.30
N THR A 60 2.13 13.88 3.89
CA THR A 60 3.40 13.20 4.13
C THR A 60 3.63 13.02 5.63
N VAL A 61 4.48 12.07 5.96
CA VAL A 61 5.02 11.89 7.31
C VAL A 61 6.53 11.80 7.22
N GLU A 62 7.22 12.21 8.27
CA GLU A 62 8.67 12.11 8.35
C GLU A 62 9.05 11.11 9.43
N ARG A 63 9.90 10.17 9.07
CA ARG A 63 10.45 9.18 9.98
C ARG A 63 11.95 9.04 9.74
N ASN A 64 12.75 9.26 10.78
CA ASN A 64 14.19 9.11 10.73
C ASN A 64 14.84 9.90 9.58
N GLY A 65 14.37 11.12 9.34
CA GLY A 65 14.89 11.99 8.28
C GLY A 65 14.37 11.70 6.88
N THR A 66 13.53 10.69 6.71
CA THR A 66 12.93 10.34 5.42
C THR A 66 11.48 10.80 5.37
N ILE A 67 11.10 11.42 4.26
CA ILE A 67 9.71 11.81 4.00
C ILE A 67 9.02 10.70 3.24
N TYR A 68 7.88 10.26 3.77
CA TYR A 68 7.04 9.23 3.16
C TYR A 68 5.73 9.86 2.68
N PHE A 69 5.37 9.57 1.44
CA PHE A 69 4.08 9.96 0.87
C PHE A 69 3.03 8.95 1.28
N VAL A 70 1.98 9.41 1.94
CA VAL A 70 0.95 8.52 2.48
C VAL A 70 -0.20 8.40 1.50
N VAL A 71 -0.34 7.21 0.95
CA VAL A 71 -1.40 6.87 -0.01
C VAL A 71 -2.65 6.44 0.78
N ASP A 72 -3.80 6.97 0.38
CA ASP A 72 -5.09 6.50 0.90
C ASP A 72 -5.46 5.19 0.21
N ALA A 73 -5.42 4.09 0.95
CA ALA A 73 -5.69 2.76 0.38
C ALA A 73 -7.10 2.65 -0.19
N ALA A 74 -8.11 3.24 0.44
CA ALA A 74 -9.47 3.20 -0.07
C ALA A 74 -9.56 3.84 -1.46
N ARG A 75 -8.92 4.98 -1.64
CA ARG A 75 -8.91 5.66 -2.95
C ARG A 75 -8.09 4.87 -3.98
N HIS A 76 -6.97 4.30 -3.55
CA HIS A 76 -6.14 3.49 -4.44
C HIS A 76 -6.91 2.28 -4.99
N PHE A 77 -7.63 1.58 -4.14
CA PHE A 77 -8.43 0.41 -4.54
C PHE A 77 -9.83 0.77 -5.04
N ARG A 78 -10.14 2.05 -5.19
CA ARG A 78 -11.44 2.55 -5.65
C ARG A 78 -12.60 2.05 -4.79
N LEU A 79 -12.37 2.05 -3.50
CA LEU A 79 -13.37 1.71 -2.49
C LEU A 79 -14.06 2.98 -1.98
N PRO A 80 -15.26 2.87 -1.38
CA PRO A 80 -15.85 4.00 -0.69
C PRO A 80 -14.95 4.55 0.39
N PRO A 81 -15.08 5.85 0.76
CA PRO A 81 -14.29 6.43 1.84
C PRO A 81 -14.38 5.60 3.12
N SER A 82 -13.25 5.40 3.76
CA SER A 82 -13.12 4.62 4.99
C SER A 82 -12.57 5.51 6.11
N LYS A 83 -12.41 4.93 7.30
CA LYS A 83 -11.84 5.63 8.46
C LYS A 83 -10.50 5.01 8.81
N PRO A 84 -9.41 5.46 8.19
CA PRO A 84 -8.10 4.89 8.47
C PRO A 84 -7.65 5.21 9.89
N THR A 85 -7.03 4.24 10.54
CA THR A 85 -6.45 4.40 11.88
C THR A 85 -4.99 4.00 11.93
N ARG A 86 -4.47 3.33 10.92
CA ARG A 86 -3.10 2.82 10.87
C ARG A 86 -2.39 3.25 9.61
N VAL A 87 -1.08 3.34 9.70
CA VAL A 87 -0.21 3.61 8.55
C VAL A 87 0.84 2.51 8.49
N LEU A 88 0.97 1.91 7.31
CA LEU A 88 2.02 0.94 6.99
C LEU A 88 3.12 1.68 6.26
N ILE A 89 4.29 1.82 6.87
CA ILE A 89 5.43 2.48 6.26
C ILE A 89 6.22 1.45 5.47
N LEU A 90 6.41 1.69 4.17
CA LEU A 90 7.03 0.73 3.28
C LEU A 90 8.56 0.82 3.35
N ARG A 91 9.23 -0.31 3.08
CA ARG A 91 10.65 -0.46 3.35
C ARG A 91 11.55 0.14 2.27
N GLN A 92 11.26 -0.12 1.02
CA GLN A 92 12.18 0.20 -0.07
C GLN A 92 11.77 1.41 -0.91
N ILE A 93 10.60 1.95 -0.63
CA ILE A 93 10.09 3.12 -1.35
C ILE A 93 9.65 4.17 -0.34
N ALA A 94 9.72 5.43 -0.73
CA ALA A 94 9.33 6.55 0.12
C ALA A 94 7.81 6.72 0.14
N ALA A 95 7.09 5.64 0.43
CA ALA A 95 5.65 5.61 0.46
C ALA A 95 5.16 4.88 1.71
N ALA A 96 3.99 5.26 2.15
CA ALA A 96 3.26 4.60 3.21
C ALA A 96 1.80 4.50 2.78
N ILE A 97 1.06 3.58 3.38
CA ILE A 97 -0.38 3.45 3.09
C ILE A 97 -1.18 3.58 4.38
N GLN A 98 -2.25 4.36 4.32
CA GLN A 98 -3.18 4.44 5.43
C GLN A 98 -4.30 3.43 5.22
N VAL A 99 -4.59 2.67 6.26
CA VAL A 99 -5.56 1.58 6.25
C VAL A 99 -6.47 1.69 7.48
N ASP A 100 -7.61 1.02 7.45
CA ASP A 100 -8.55 1.09 8.55
C ASP A 100 -8.02 0.37 9.79
N SER A 101 -7.49 -0.82 9.60
CA SER A 101 -6.92 -1.61 10.70
C SER A 101 -5.91 -2.61 10.16
N THR A 102 -5.05 -3.07 11.05
CA THR A 102 -4.16 -4.20 10.78
C THR A 102 -4.58 -5.37 11.66
N ASP A 103 -4.49 -6.54 11.11
CA ASP A 103 -4.74 -7.79 11.80
C ASP A 103 -3.40 -8.47 12.06
N ARG A 104 -3.44 -9.74 12.37
CA ARG A 104 -2.25 -10.54 12.66
C ARG A 104 -1.40 -10.79 11.42
N MET A 105 -0.13 -11.12 11.66
CA MET A 105 0.74 -11.68 10.64
C MET A 105 0.32 -13.12 10.37
N MET A 106 0.25 -13.49 9.10
CA MET A 106 -0.08 -14.84 8.68
C MET A 106 0.96 -15.36 7.70
N GLU A 107 1.09 -16.68 7.66
CA GLU A 107 1.97 -17.34 6.73
C GLU A 107 1.17 -17.90 5.56
N ILE A 108 1.63 -17.64 4.34
CA ILE A 108 1.05 -18.22 3.13
C ILE A 108 2.08 -19.09 2.43
N SER A 109 1.64 -20.22 1.89
CA SER A 109 2.50 -21.14 1.12
C SER A 109 2.18 -21.13 -0.36
N VAL A 110 1.01 -20.64 -0.75
CA VAL A 110 0.54 -20.60 -2.13
C VAL A 110 -0.01 -19.23 -2.45
N LEU A 111 0.46 -18.67 -3.54
CA LEU A 111 -0.07 -17.44 -4.11
C LEU A 111 -0.68 -17.81 -5.47
N HIS A 112 -2.00 -17.69 -5.57
CA HIS A 112 -2.73 -18.02 -6.78
C HIS A 112 -2.68 -16.85 -7.76
N ALA A 113 -2.57 -17.18 -9.04
CA ALA A 113 -2.61 -16.15 -10.09
C ALA A 113 -3.96 -15.45 -10.11
N LEU A 114 -3.95 -14.17 -10.50
CA LEU A 114 -5.18 -13.39 -10.62
C LEU A 114 -6.07 -13.97 -11.73
N PRO A 115 -7.39 -14.13 -11.47
CA PRO A 115 -8.35 -14.50 -12.51
C PRO A 115 -8.39 -13.47 -13.64
N GLN A 116 -8.88 -13.90 -14.81
CA GLN A 116 -9.02 -13.00 -15.95
C GLN A 116 -10.05 -11.87 -15.73
N ALA A 117 -10.93 -12.05 -14.75
CA ALA A 117 -11.87 -11.00 -14.37
C ALA A 117 -11.17 -9.73 -13.86
N PHE A 118 -9.97 -9.87 -13.29
CA PHE A 118 -9.14 -8.72 -12.94
C PHE A 118 -8.50 -8.18 -14.23
N ASN A 119 -8.87 -6.97 -14.60
CA ASN A 119 -8.40 -6.34 -15.82
C ASN A 119 -7.95 -4.89 -15.56
N GLY A 120 -7.33 -4.28 -16.57
CA GLY A 120 -6.86 -2.90 -16.47
C GLY A 120 -5.87 -2.72 -15.33
N ASP A 121 -6.01 -1.62 -14.61
CA ASP A 121 -5.11 -1.24 -13.52
C ASP A 121 -5.14 -2.22 -12.35
N GLU A 122 -6.28 -2.86 -12.12
CA GLU A 122 -6.44 -3.82 -11.02
C GLU A 122 -5.41 -4.95 -11.04
N ARG A 123 -5.00 -5.40 -12.22
CA ARG A 123 -4.00 -6.47 -12.31
C ARG A 123 -2.65 -6.06 -11.72
N ASN A 124 -2.35 -4.77 -11.77
CA ASN A 124 -1.09 -4.25 -11.23
C ASN A 124 -1.14 -4.03 -9.72
N TRP A 125 -2.34 -3.90 -9.15
CA TRP A 125 -2.49 -3.67 -7.71
C TRP A 125 -2.12 -4.90 -6.87
N TYR A 126 -2.24 -6.10 -7.45
CA TYR A 126 -2.11 -7.34 -6.71
C TYR A 126 -1.03 -8.24 -7.30
N ARG A 127 -0.33 -8.94 -6.43
CA ARG A 127 0.60 -10.01 -6.81
C ARG A 127 -0.16 -11.30 -7.14
N GLY A 128 -1.28 -11.54 -6.48
CA GLY A 128 -2.09 -12.73 -6.60
C GLY A 128 -3.10 -12.80 -5.47
N LEU A 129 -3.70 -13.98 -5.30
CA LEU A 129 -4.71 -14.25 -4.28
C LEU A 129 -4.21 -15.34 -3.34
N ALA A 130 -4.44 -15.16 -2.04
CA ALA A 130 -4.21 -16.18 -1.01
C ALA A 130 -5.53 -16.62 -0.41
N VAL A 131 -5.58 -17.85 0.07
CA VAL A 131 -6.74 -18.36 0.82
C VAL A 131 -6.36 -18.36 2.29
N MET A 132 -7.12 -17.66 3.10
CA MET A 132 -6.89 -17.50 4.53
C MET A 132 -8.21 -17.69 5.28
N ASP A 133 -8.23 -18.64 6.20
CA ASP A 133 -9.42 -18.93 7.01
C ASP A 133 -10.69 -19.14 6.16
N GLY A 134 -10.54 -19.77 4.98
CA GLY A 134 -11.63 -20.01 4.05
C GLY A 134 -11.98 -18.83 3.13
N ASP A 135 -11.36 -17.68 3.34
CA ASP A 135 -11.60 -16.48 2.53
C ASP A 135 -10.49 -16.26 1.49
N VAL A 136 -10.86 -15.71 0.37
CA VAL A 136 -9.90 -15.29 -0.66
C VAL A 136 -9.47 -13.87 -0.35
N VAL A 137 -8.17 -13.69 -0.14
CA VAL A 137 -7.58 -12.41 0.23
C VAL A 137 -6.57 -11.98 -0.83
N PRO A 138 -6.77 -10.82 -1.48
CA PRO A 138 -5.79 -10.31 -2.43
C PRO A 138 -4.49 -9.92 -1.73
N VAL A 139 -3.37 -10.33 -2.30
CA VAL A 139 -2.04 -9.94 -1.82
C VAL A 139 -1.57 -8.77 -2.67
N VAL A 140 -1.38 -7.62 -2.05
CA VAL A 140 -1.11 -6.37 -2.77
C VAL A 140 0.32 -6.33 -3.30
N ASN A 141 0.47 -5.63 -4.41
CA ASN A 141 1.76 -5.28 -4.96
C ASN A 141 2.18 -3.92 -4.37
N HIS A 142 3.09 -3.94 -3.39
CA HIS A 142 3.49 -2.71 -2.70
C HIS A 142 4.20 -1.70 -3.62
N ASN A 143 4.71 -2.13 -4.77
CA ASN A 143 5.34 -1.24 -5.74
C ASN A 143 4.32 -0.51 -6.63
N ALA A 144 3.05 -0.87 -6.57
CA ALA A 144 2.02 -0.29 -7.42
C ALA A 144 1.24 0.85 -6.75
N PHE A 145 1.53 1.19 -5.51
CA PHE A 145 0.85 2.30 -4.82
C PHE A 145 1.20 3.65 -5.41
N LEU A 146 2.44 3.84 -5.82
CA LEU A 146 2.91 5.04 -6.49
C LEU A 146 3.79 4.65 -7.67
N SER A 147 3.49 5.19 -8.85
CA SER A 147 4.33 5.01 -10.02
C SER A 147 5.60 5.84 -9.90
N LYS A 148 6.60 5.53 -10.71
CA LYS A 148 7.84 6.33 -10.77
C LYS A 148 7.55 7.78 -11.16
N ALA A 149 6.61 7.99 -12.09
CA ALA A 149 6.22 9.33 -12.53
C ALA A 149 5.52 10.09 -11.40
N GLU A 150 4.58 9.46 -10.70
CA GLU A 150 3.92 10.06 -9.54
C GLU A 150 4.92 10.40 -8.44
N MET A 151 5.84 9.50 -8.14
CA MET A 151 6.88 9.72 -7.14
C MET A 151 7.77 10.92 -7.51
N ALA A 152 8.14 11.06 -8.78
CA ALA A 152 8.95 12.17 -9.24
C ALA A 152 8.22 13.53 -9.08
N VAL A 153 6.93 13.57 -9.41
CA VAL A 153 6.10 14.77 -9.22
C VAL A 153 6.01 15.13 -7.75
N LEU A 154 5.75 14.14 -6.89
CA LEU A 154 5.62 14.36 -5.45
C LEU A 154 6.94 14.85 -4.83
N LYS A 155 8.06 14.28 -5.21
CA LYS A 155 9.39 14.72 -4.74
C LYS A 155 9.69 16.16 -5.16
N SER A 156 9.33 16.54 -6.38
CA SER A 156 9.48 17.93 -6.85
C SER A 156 8.61 18.88 -6.04
N ALA A 157 7.37 18.50 -5.72
CA ALA A 157 6.47 19.30 -4.90
C ALA A 157 7.03 19.55 -3.50
N VAL A 158 7.62 18.53 -2.88
CA VAL A 158 8.27 18.65 -1.57
C VAL A 158 9.44 19.62 -1.63
N GLN A 159 10.28 19.52 -2.65
CA GLN A 159 11.41 20.44 -2.81
C GLN A 159 10.98 21.88 -2.99
N GLN A 160 9.91 22.12 -3.74
CA GLN A 160 9.35 23.46 -3.92
C GLN A 160 8.85 24.04 -2.60
N VAL A 161 8.14 23.25 -1.80
CA VAL A 161 7.65 23.69 -0.49
C VAL A 161 8.81 23.98 0.45
N LYS A 162 9.83 23.13 0.48
CA LYS A 162 11.04 23.37 1.29
C LYS A 162 11.79 24.61 0.83
N GLY A 163 11.92 24.85 -0.47
CA GLY A 163 12.54 26.04 -1.03
C GLY A 163 11.80 27.31 -0.64
N ALA A 164 10.47 27.30 -0.70
CA ALA A 164 9.64 28.43 -0.26
C ALA A 164 9.76 28.68 1.25
N ALA A 165 9.89 27.66 2.06
CA ALA A 165 10.05 27.79 3.50
C ALA A 165 11.44 28.26 3.92
N ALA A 166 12.43 28.12 3.07
CA ALA A 166 13.82 28.51 3.34
C ALA A 166 14.12 30.00 3.04
N VAL A 167 13.15 30.73 2.50
CA VAL A 167 13.33 32.14 2.14
C VAL A 167 13.02 33.07 3.31
#